data_b7eaa907755119e239c49c69f7aa560a
#
_entry.id   b7eaa907755119e239c49c69f7aa560a
#
_cell.length_a   1.000
_cell.length_b   1.000
_cell.length_c   1.000
_cell.angle_alpha   90.00
_cell.angle_beta   90.00
_cell.angle_gamma   90.00
#
_symmetry.space_group_name_H-M   'P 1'
#
loop_
_entity.id
_entity.type
_entity.pdbx_description
1 polymer ?
#
loop_
_entity_poly.entity_id
_entity_poly.type
_entity_poly.pdbx_seq_one_letter_code
_entity_poly.pdbx_strand_id
1 'polypeptide(L)' 'MPNEDSNQVLYKILIERLEQLRTMDKEGDSDRRRHIARETNELHAPLAHRLGLYAIKTEMEDLA' A
#
# COMPACT_ATOMS: atom_id res chain seq x y z
N MET A 1 12.04 22.47 -0.31
CA MET A 1 10.59 22.32 -0.43
C MET A 1 10.12 21.16 0.40
N PRO A 2 9.18 21.39 1.28
CA PRO A 2 8.70 20.33 2.14
C PRO A 2 8.04 19.17 1.38
N ASN A 3 7.59 19.42 0.16
CA ASN A 3 6.85 18.43 -0.61
C ASN A 3 7.69 17.23 -1.03
N GLU A 4 8.98 17.43 -1.31
CA GLU A 4 9.83 16.33 -1.71
C GLU A 4 10.06 15.33 -0.57
N ASP A 5 10.34 15.85 0.61
CA ASP A 5 10.56 14.99 1.77
C ASP A 5 9.27 14.27 2.16
N SER A 6 8.14 14.97 2.10
CA SER A 6 6.84 14.36 2.39
C SER A 6 6.53 13.26 1.40
N ASN A 7 6.80 13.47 0.13
CA ASN A 7 6.56 12.46 -0.89
C ASN A 7 7.44 11.23 -0.70
N GLN A 8 8.69 11.42 -0.29
CA GLN A 8 9.58 10.30 -0.01
C GLN A 8 9.08 9.46 1.17
N VAL A 9 8.60 10.11 2.22
CA VAL A 9 8.03 9.40 3.37
C VAL A 9 6.79 8.61 2.95
N LEU A 10 5.91 9.24 2.19
CA LEU A 10 4.70 8.57 1.71
C LEU A 10 5.02 7.42 0.78
N TYR A 11 6.00 7.60 -0.09
CA TYR A 11 6.45 6.54 -0.98
C TYR A 11 6.96 5.33 -0.18
N LYS A 12 7.74 5.59 0.85
CA LYS A 12 8.26 4.53 1.71
C LYS A 12 7.13 3.78 2.40
N ILE A 13 6.13 4.50 2.89
CA ILE A 13 4.97 3.88 3.51
C ILE A 13 4.25 2.95 2.53
N LEU A 14 4.09 3.39 1.29
CA LEU A 14 3.44 2.60 0.26
C LEU A 14 4.25 1.33 -0.08
N ILE A 15 5.56 1.46 -0.19
CA ILE A 15 6.43 0.32 -0.48
C ILE A 15 6.39 -0.71 0.65
N GLU A 16 6.42 -0.24 1.90
CA GLU A 16 6.31 -1.12 3.06
C GLU A 16 4.99 -1.89 3.05
N ARG A 17 3.90 -1.20 2.73
CA ARG A 17 2.59 -1.85 2.63
C ARG A 17 2.57 -2.89 1.50
N LEU A 18 3.19 -2.57 0.37
CA LEU A 18 3.27 -3.48 -0.76
C LEU A 18 4.00 -4.77 -0.37
N GLU A 19 5.13 -4.64 0.32
CA GLU A 19 5.86 -5.80 0.82
C GLU A 19 5.04 -6.61 1.80
N GLN A 20 4.29 -5.95 2.67
CA GLN A 20 3.41 -6.61 3.62
C GLN A 20 2.35 -7.42 2.88
N LEU A 21 1.77 -6.87 1.82
CA LEU A 21 0.79 -7.58 1.01
C LEU A 21 1.38 -8.82 0.35
N ARG A 22 2.62 -8.71 -0.14
CA ARG A 22 3.30 -9.82 -0.80
C ARG A 22 3.57 -10.99 0.16
N THR A 23 3.83 -10.69 1.42
CA THR A 23 4.12 -11.71 2.43
C THR A 23 2.89 -12.18 3.19
N MET A 24 1.79 -11.49 3.03
CA MET A 24 0.57 -11.73 3.79
C MET A 24 0.00 -13.14 3.54
N ASP A 25 0.17 -13.65 2.34
CA ASP A 25 -0.33 -14.97 1.97
C ASP A 25 0.30 -16.09 2.80
N LYS A 26 1.47 -15.83 3.38
CA LYS A 26 2.19 -16.82 4.19
C LYS A 26 1.71 -16.83 5.63
N GLU A 27 0.95 -15.83 6.03
CA GLU A 27 0.37 -15.76 7.37
C GLU A 27 -0.99 -16.42 7.34
N GLY A 28 -1.29 -17.28 8.27
CA GLY A 28 -2.54 -18.00 8.27
C GLY A 28 -3.75 -17.24 8.80
N ASP A 29 -3.60 -15.97 9.13
CA ASP A 29 -4.66 -15.19 9.77
C ASP A 29 -5.53 -14.47 8.74
N SER A 30 -6.72 -15.01 8.49
CA SER A 30 -7.68 -14.45 7.53
C SER A 30 -8.19 -13.08 7.92
N ASP A 31 -8.42 -12.87 9.20
CA ASP A 31 -8.96 -11.59 9.69
C ASP A 31 -7.95 -10.48 9.48
N ARG A 32 -6.69 -10.79 9.78
CA ARG A 32 -5.61 -9.82 9.59
C ARG A 32 -5.44 -9.49 8.11
N ARG A 33 -5.47 -10.51 7.24
CA ARG A 33 -5.35 -10.28 5.81
C ARG A 33 -6.49 -9.42 5.29
N ARG A 34 -7.70 -9.68 5.75
CA ARG A 34 -8.87 -8.89 5.36
C ARG A 34 -8.74 -7.44 5.80
N HIS A 35 -8.27 -7.24 7.03
CA HIS A 35 -8.07 -5.89 7.56
C HIS A 35 -7.02 -5.12 6.76
N ILE A 36 -5.89 -5.76 6.48
CA ILE A 36 -4.82 -5.14 5.72
C ILE A 36 -5.27 -4.82 4.30
N ALA A 37 -5.97 -5.75 3.64
CA ALA A 37 -6.48 -5.53 2.29
C ALA A 37 -7.46 -4.37 2.25
N ARG A 38 -8.35 -4.28 3.23
CA ARG A 38 -9.33 -3.21 3.31
C ARG A 38 -8.64 -1.86 3.50
N GLU A 39 -7.70 -1.80 4.43
CA GLU A 39 -6.96 -0.57 4.69
C GLU A 39 -6.17 -0.14 3.46
N THR A 40 -5.57 -1.10 2.76
CA THR A 40 -4.83 -0.82 1.56
C THR A 40 -5.73 -0.21 0.49
N ASN A 41 -6.89 -0.80 0.26
CA ASN A 41 -7.81 -0.30 -0.75
C ASN A 41 -8.43 1.05 -0.39
N GLU A 42 -8.66 1.29 0.90
CA GLU A 42 -9.32 2.52 1.35
C GLU A 42 -8.35 3.70 1.53
N LEU A 43 -7.10 3.43 1.90
CA LEU A 43 -6.14 4.49 2.22
C LEU A 43 -4.93 4.50 1.30
N HIS A 44 -4.28 3.36 1.13
CA HIS A 44 -2.97 3.32 0.46
C HIS A 44 -3.08 3.41 -1.05
N ALA A 45 -4.01 2.71 -1.66
CA ALA A 45 -4.19 2.79 -3.11
C ALA A 45 -4.64 4.19 -3.55
N PRO A 46 -5.60 4.85 -2.86
CA PRO A 46 -5.93 6.24 -3.18
C PRO A 46 -4.75 7.19 -3.00
N LEU A 47 -3.92 6.96 -1.98
CA LEU A 47 -2.74 7.77 -1.75
C LEU A 47 -1.73 7.61 -2.89
N ALA A 48 -1.51 6.38 -3.33
CA ALA A 48 -0.63 6.10 -4.47
C ALA A 48 -1.15 6.79 -5.73
N HIS A 49 -2.47 6.80 -5.93
CA HIS A 49 -3.09 7.47 -7.05
C HIS A 49 -2.80 8.98 -7.02
N ARG A 50 -2.95 9.60 -5.87
CA ARG A 50 -2.70 11.04 -5.71
C ARG A 50 -1.26 11.42 -5.98
N LEU A 51 -0.33 10.52 -5.68
CA LEU A 51 1.10 10.74 -5.91
C LEU A 51 1.54 10.39 -7.33
N GLY A 52 0.62 9.87 -8.15
CA GLY A 52 0.93 9.47 -9.52
C GLY A 52 1.66 8.13 -9.60
N LEU A 53 1.65 7.35 -8.54
CA LEU A 53 2.34 6.06 -8.48
C LEU A 53 1.40 4.94 -8.92
N TYR A 54 0.99 4.99 -10.19
CA TYR A 54 -0.06 4.11 -10.69
C TYR A 54 0.34 2.64 -10.73
N ALA A 55 1.60 2.35 -10.98
CA ALA A 55 2.08 0.96 -10.97
C ALA A 55 1.94 0.36 -9.57
N ILE A 56 2.30 1.12 -8.55
CA ILE A 56 2.19 0.68 -7.16
C ILE A 56 0.71 0.52 -6.78
N LYS A 57 -0.11 1.48 -7.19
CA LYS A 57 -1.56 1.41 -6.95
C LYS A 57 -2.15 0.13 -7.53
N THR A 58 -1.82 -0.17 -8.80
CA THR A 58 -2.33 -1.34 -9.48
C THR A 58 -1.88 -2.63 -8.78
N GLU A 59 -0.61 -2.70 -8.40
CA GLU A 59 -0.09 -3.87 -7.71
C GLU A 59 -0.76 -4.05 -6.34
N MET A 60 -0.98 -2.97 -5.62
CA MET A 60 -1.69 -3.03 -4.34
C MET A 60 -3.11 -3.56 -4.50
N GLU A 61 -3.81 -3.08 -5.51
CA GLU A 61 -5.18 -3.52 -5.78
C GLU A 61 -5.23 -4.99 -6.18
N ASP A 62 -4.24 -5.46 -6.92
CA ASP A 62 -4.17 -6.85 -7.32
C ASP A 62 -3.88 -7.77 -6.14
N LEU A 63 -3.04 -7.33 -5.22
CA LEU A 63 -2.66 -8.13 -4.05
C LEU A 63 -3.70 -8.08 -2.93
N ALA A 64 -4.43 -6.99 -2.85
CA ALA A 64 -5.47 -6.82 -1.86
C ALA A 64 -6.78 -7.44 -2.34
#